data_2ecee5131d71eedbc50ca4a78061910f
#
_entry.id   2ecee5131d71eedbc50ca4a78061910f
#
_cell.length_a   1.000
_cell.length_b   1.000
_cell.length_c   1.000
_cell.angle_alpha   90.00
_cell.angle_beta   90.00
_cell.angle_gamma   90.00
#
_symmetry.space_group_name_H-M   'P 1'
#
loop_
_entity.id
_entity.type
_entity.pdbx_description
1 polymer ?
#
loop_
_entity_poly.entity_id
_entity_poly.type
_entity_poly.pdbx_seq_one_letter_code
_entity_poly.pdbx_strand_id
1 'polypeptide(L)'
;MKRDEFVKKVQGKAQLSNRDEAIWVSDTVLKTLSERLTEKEAFDVASQLPQELKGLVGGAKEKIIKMDSQEFVRRVAELLEITPEEAERYIKATFSVLKSAISPGEIKDVLAQLPEDLAGMLAQA
;
A
#
# COMPACT_ATOMS: atom_id res chain seq x y z
N MET A 1 1.78 -7.52 -13.52
CA MET A 1 0.34 -7.35 -13.19
C MET A 1 -0.12 -6.00 -13.72
N LYS A 2 -1.26 -5.93 -14.36
CA LYS A 2 -1.84 -4.66 -14.82
C LYS A 2 -2.71 -4.03 -13.73
N ARG A 3 -2.99 -2.72 -13.87
CA ARG A 3 -3.79 -1.98 -12.89
C ARG A 3 -5.16 -2.62 -12.66
N ASP A 4 -5.86 -2.99 -13.73
CA ASP A 4 -7.18 -3.58 -13.61
C ASP A 4 -7.16 -4.88 -12.79
N GLU A 5 -6.15 -5.70 -12.97
CA GLU A 5 -5.97 -6.91 -12.19
C GLU A 5 -5.67 -6.60 -10.73
N PHE A 6 -4.81 -5.61 -10.46
CA PHE A 6 -4.48 -5.17 -9.11
C PHE A 6 -5.75 -4.71 -8.37
N VAL A 7 -6.49 -3.79 -9.00
CA VAL A 7 -7.72 -3.24 -8.43
C VAL A 7 -8.77 -4.32 -8.20
N LYS A 8 -8.94 -5.22 -9.16
CA LYS A 8 -9.90 -6.32 -9.06
C LYS A 8 -9.57 -7.24 -7.89
N LYS A 9 -8.30 -7.54 -7.69
CA LYS A 9 -7.86 -8.37 -6.55
C LYS A 9 -8.10 -7.68 -5.22
N VAL A 10 -7.83 -6.36 -5.13
CA VAL A 10 -8.13 -5.59 -3.92
C VAL A 10 -9.63 -5.59 -3.65
N GLN A 11 -10.44 -5.37 -4.68
CA GLN A 11 -11.89 -5.39 -4.55
C GLN A 11 -12.38 -6.72 -3.95
N GLY A 12 -11.88 -7.83 -4.47
CA GLY A 12 -12.26 -9.15 -3.97
C GLY A 12 -11.80 -9.41 -2.55
N LYS A 13 -10.54 -9.13 -2.23
CA LYS A 13 -9.98 -9.38 -0.89
C LYS A 13 -10.57 -8.47 0.17
N ALA A 14 -10.87 -7.23 -0.16
CA ALA A 14 -11.47 -6.27 0.76
C ALA A 14 -13.00 -6.38 0.78
N GLN A 15 -13.58 -7.19 -0.07
CA GLN A 15 -15.04 -7.36 -0.20
C GLN A 15 -15.75 -6.03 -0.47
N LEU A 16 -15.19 -5.25 -1.40
CA LEU A 16 -15.75 -3.97 -1.80
C LEU A 16 -16.80 -4.16 -2.89
N SER A 17 -17.87 -3.35 -2.84
CA SER A 17 -19.03 -3.52 -3.72
C SER A 17 -18.81 -3.02 -5.13
N ASN A 18 -17.87 -2.09 -5.34
CA ASN A 18 -17.64 -1.53 -6.67
C ASN A 18 -16.18 -1.23 -6.92
N ARG A 19 -15.87 -1.04 -8.22
CA ARG A 19 -14.51 -0.83 -8.68
C ARG A 19 -13.94 0.53 -8.27
N ASP A 20 -14.76 1.58 -8.30
CA ASP A 20 -14.30 2.93 -7.96
C ASP A 20 -13.81 3.00 -6.52
N GLU A 21 -14.52 2.34 -5.61
CA GLU A 21 -14.12 2.23 -4.22
C GLU A 21 -12.78 1.48 -4.08
N ALA A 22 -12.62 0.39 -4.84
CA ALA A 22 -11.37 -0.39 -4.83
C ALA A 22 -10.19 0.43 -5.38
N ILE A 23 -10.41 1.26 -6.39
CA ILE A 23 -9.40 2.18 -6.91
C ILE A 23 -8.98 3.16 -5.82
N TRP A 24 -9.94 3.79 -5.16
CA TRP A 24 -9.68 4.77 -4.11
C TRP A 24 -8.92 4.14 -2.94
N VAL A 25 -9.34 2.97 -2.49
CA VAL A 25 -8.65 2.22 -1.43
C VAL A 25 -7.22 1.89 -1.85
N SER A 26 -7.03 1.28 -3.02
CA SER A 26 -5.71 0.90 -3.51
C SER A 26 -4.77 2.10 -3.61
N ASP A 27 -5.24 3.17 -4.23
CA ASP A 27 -4.44 4.38 -4.44
C ASP A 27 -4.03 5.01 -3.10
N THR A 28 -4.96 5.09 -2.15
CA THR A 28 -4.71 5.68 -0.84
C THR A 28 -3.70 4.87 -0.04
N VAL A 29 -3.85 3.55 -0.01
CA VAL A 29 -2.93 2.68 0.74
C VAL A 29 -1.53 2.71 0.14
N LEU A 30 -1.41 2.62 -1.19
CA LEU A 30 -0.12 2.65 -1.87
C LEU A 30 0.58 3.99 -1.68
N LYS A 31 -0.14 5.09 -1.78
CA LYS A 31 0.42 6.42 -1.56
C LYS A 31 0.90 6.60 -0.12
N THR A 32 0.13 6.13 0.85
CA THR A 32 0.49 6.20 2.26
C THR A 32 1.73 5.36 2.56
N LEU A 33 1.82 4.16 1.99
CA LEU A 33 3.02 3.33 2.10
C LEU A 33 4.23 4.06 1.53
N SER A 34 4.09 4.66 0.37
CA SER A 34 5.14 5.44 -0.28
C SER A 34 5.69 6.54 0.64
N GLU A 35 4.84 7.19 1.42
CA GLU A 35 5.25 8.25 2.35
C GLU A 35 6.19 7.73 3.45
N ARG A 36 6.16 6.44 3.75
CA ARG A 36 7.00 5.81 4.78
C ARG A 36 8.32 5.26 4.23
N LEU A 37 8.47 5.17 2.92
CA LEU A 37 9.66 4.64 2.26
C LEU A 37 10.62 5.75 1.85
N THR A 38 11.91 5.42 1.73
CA THR A 38 12.86 6.33 1.11
C THR A 38 12.48 6.53 -0.36
N GLU A 39 12.94 7.63 -0.96
CA GLU A 39 12.70 7.90 -2.38
C GLU A 39 13.19 6.75 -3.26
N LYS A 40 14.40 6.23 -2.97
CA LYS A 40 14.97 5.12 -3.72
C LYS A 40 14.12 3.88 -3.63
N GLU A 41 13.67 3.50 -2.41
CA GLU A 41 12.86 2.31 -2.22
C GLU A 41 11.48 2.45 -2.86
N ALA A 42 10.89 3.64 -2.76
CA ALA A 42 9.62 3.92 -3.43
C ALA A 42 9.77 3.79 -4.95
N PHE A 43 10.87 4.28 -5.50
CA PHE A 43 11.16 4.13 -6.93
C PHE A 43 11.30 2.66 -7.33
N ASP A 44 12.02 1.86 -6.54
CA ASP A 44 12.21 0.44 -6.81
C ASP A 44 10.88 -0.32 -6.80
N VAL A 45 10.01 -0.03 -5.83
CA VAL A 45 8.65 -0.60 -5.78
C VAL A 45 7.85 -0.18 -7.01
N ALA A 46 7.87 1.12 -7.34
CA ALA A 46 7.14 1.65 -8.48
C ALA A 46 7.56 0.99 -9.79
N SER A 47 8.85 0.65 -9.94
CA SER A 47 9.35 0.02 -11.17
C SER A 47 8.75 -1.36 -11.42
N GLN A 48 8.21 -2.02 -10.40
CA GLN A 48 7.58 -3.33 -10.49
C GLN A 48 6.06 -3.27 -10.54
N LEU A 49 5.48 -2.09 -10.32
CA LEU A 49 4.02 -1.89 -10.33
C LEU A 49 3.50 -1.59 -11.74
N PRO A 50 2.18 -1.78 -11.96
CA PRO A 50 1.54 -1.34 -13.20
C PRO A 50 1.81 0.13 -13.48
N GLN A 51 1.92 0.49 -14.75
CA GLN A 51 2.27 1.84 -15.20
C GLN A 51 1.40 2.92 -14.54
N GLU A 52 0.10 2.67 -14.43
CA GLU A 52 -0.86 3.64 -13.89
C GLU A 52 -0.70 3.87 -12.38
N LEU A 53 -0.02 2.97 -11.66
CA LEU A 53 0.21 3.09 -10.22
C LEU A 53 1.58 3.68 -9.87
N LYS A 54 2.48 3.80 -10.83
CA LYS A 54 3.85 4.27 -10.58
C LYS A 54 3.91 5.67 -10.00
N GLY A 55 3.04 6.56 -10.46
CA GLY A 55 2.99 7.94 -9.97
C GLY A 55 2.56 8.08 -8.51
N LEU A 56 1.88 7.06 -7.97
CA LEU A 56 1.45 7.07 -6.57
C LEU A 56 2.59 6.73 -5.62
N VAL A 57 3.53 5.89 -6.04
CA VAL A 57 4.58 5.35 -5.18
C VAL A 57 5.94 5.96 -5.48
N GLY A 58 6.28 6.16 -6.74
CA GLY A 58 7.60 6.58 -7.19
C GLY A 58 7.87 8.08 -7.21
N GLY A 59 6.98 8.90 -6.66
CA GLY A 59 7.15 10.35 -6.68
C GLY A 59 8.30 10.83 -5.82
N ALA A 60 8.88 11.99 -6.17
CA ALA A 60 9.94 12.61 -5.39
C ALA A 60 9.44 13.02 -4.00
N LYS A 61 10.32 12.87 -3.00
CA LYS A 61 10.00 13.18 -1.60
C LYS A 61 11.13 13.97 -0.98
N GLU A 62 10.76 14.89 -0.11
CA GLU A 62 11.75 15.62 0.67
C GLU A 62 12.21 14.83 1.89
N LYS A 63 11.31 14.06 2.48
CA LYS A 63 11.58 13.28 3.70
C LYS A 63 10.60 12.13 3.87
N ILE A 64 10.99 11.15 4.68
CA ILE A 64 10.11 10.06 5.09
C ILE A 64 9.19 10.57 6.19
N ILE A 65 7.88 10.27 6.08
CA ILE A 65 6.94 10.51 7.16
C ILE A 65 6.96 9.28 8.06
N LYS A 66 7.47 9.43 9.28
CA LYS A 66 7.56 8.32 10.23
C LYS A 66 6.18 7.97 10.76
N MET A 67 5.82 6.69 10.67
CA MET A 67 4.55 6.17 11.14
C MET A 67 4.75 4.75 11.65
N ASP A 68 4.15 4.43 12.82
CA ASP A 68 3.99 3.04 13.23
C ASP A 68 2.70 2.47 12.60
N SER A 69 2.34 1.23 12.92
CA SER A 69 1.15 0.61 12.33
C SER A 69 -0.14 1.33 12.71
N GLN A 70 -0.24 1.80 13.94
CA GLN A 70 -1.43 2.49 14.42
C GLN A 70 -1.61 3.82 13.71
N GLU A 71 -0.53 4.57 13.53
CA GLU A 71 -0.57 5.86 12.83
C GLU A 71 -0.87 5.66 11.34
N PHE A 72 -0.32 4.59 10.74
CA PHE A 72 -0.60 4.24 9.36
C PHE A 72 -2.10 3.95 9.15
N VAL A 73 -2.67 3.13 10.02
CA VAL A 73 -4.10 2.81 9.97
C VAL A 73 -4.95 4.07 10.14
N ARG A 74 -4.60 4.92 11.12
CA ARG A 74 -5.32 6.16 11.37
C ARG A 74 -5.30 7.08 10.15
N ARG A 75 -4.13 7.23 9.52
CA ARG A 75 -3.99 8.09 8.35
C ARG A 75 -4.84 7.60 7.18
N VAL A 76 -4.83 6.30 6.92
CA VAL A 76 -5.69 5.71 5.88
C VAL A 76 -7.16 5.91 6.22
N ALA A 77 -7.54 5.68 7.48
CA ALA A 77 -8.92 5.84 7.92
C ALA A 77 -9.41 7.27 7.71
N GLU A 78 -8.58 8.25 8.05
CA GLU A 78 -8.92 9.66 7.85
C GLU A 78 -9.06 10.01 6.37
N LEU A 79 -8.13 9.55 5.54
CA LEU A 79 -8.14 9.84 4.10
C LEU A 79 -9.34 9.21 3.39
N LEU A 80 -9.75 8.02 3.83
CA LEU A 80 -10.89 7.30 3.25
C LEU A 80 -12.21 7.61 3.95
N GLU A 81 -12.18 8.33 5.07
CA GLU A 81 -13.37 8.66 5.87
C GLU A 81 -14.10 7.40 6.33
N ILE A 82 -13.34 6.45 6.88
CA ILE A 82 -13.82 5.15 7.36
C ILE A 82 -13.33 4.91 8.78
N THR A 83 -13.81 3.83 9.41
CA THR A 83 -13.34 3.44 10.75
C THR A 83 -11.93 2.85 10.67
N PRO A 84 -11.16 2.89 11.78
CA PRO A 84 -9.85 2.23 11.84
C PRO A 84 -9.92 0.73 11.55
N GLU A 85 -10.98 0.06 11.96
CA GLU A 85 -11.17 -1.38 11.71
C GLU A 85 -11.33 -1.67 10.23
N GLU A 86 -12.12 -0.85 9.53
CA GLU A 86 -12.26 -0.96 8.08
C GLU A 86 -10.95 -0.65 7.37
N ALA A 87 -10.25 0.39 7.82
CA ALA A 87 -8.97 0.78 7.25
C ALA A 87 -7.94 -0.35 7.37
N GLU A 88 -7.85 -0.99 8.54
CA GLU A 88 -6.94 -2.10 8.75
C GLU A 88 -7.23 -3.25 7.78
N ARG A 89 -8.51 -3.58 7.60
CA ARG A 89 -8.92 -4.63 6.67
C ARG A 89 -8.53 -4.30 5.24
N TYR A 90 -8.75 -3.06 4.81
CA TYR A 90 -8.42 -2.61 3.45
C TYR A 90 -6.92 -2.52 3.22
N ILE A 91 -6.16 -2.12 4.24
CA ILE A 91 -4.70 -2.11 4.18
C ILE A 91 -4.16 -3.52 3.98
N LYS A 92 -4.64 -4.48 4.77
CA LYS A 92 -4.22 -5.88 4.66
C LYS A 92 -4.55 -6.45 3.29
N ALA A 93 -5.73 -6.14 2.75
CA ALA A 93 -6.12 -6.58 1.41
C ALA A 93 -5.17 -6.02 0.36
N THR A 94 -4.86 -4.72 0.42
CA THR A 94 -3.97 -4.08 -0.54
C THR A 94 -2.53 -4.61 -0.40
N PHE A 95 -2.05 -4.80 0.81
CA PHE A 95 -0.72 -5.37 1.07
C PHE A 95 -0.61 -6.79 0.51
N SER A 96 -1.67 -7.58 0.65
CA SER A 96 -1.70 -8.93 0.10
C SER A 96 -1.53 -8.93 -1.42
N VAL A 97 -2.22 -8.00 -2.10
CA VAL A 97 -2.09 -7.86 -3.56
C VAL A 97 -0.71 -7.33 -3.93
N LEU A 98 -0.20 -6.37 -3.18
CA LEU A 98 1.14 -5.81 -3.41
C LEU A 98 2.21 -6.90 -3.36
N LYS A 99 2.12 -7.82 -2.40
CA LYS A 99 3.06 -8.94 -2.27
C LYS A 99 3.06 -9.85 -3.50
N SER A 100 1.93 -9.95 -4.19
CA SER A 100 1.86 -10.74 -5.43
C SER A 100 2.27 -9.94 -6.67
N ALA A 101 2.31 -8.61 -6.55
CA ALA A 101 2.61 -7.72 -7.68
C ALA A 101 4.09 -7.39 -7.82
N ILE A 102 4.86 -7.46 -6.74
CA ILE A 102 6.30 -7.18 -6.74
C ILE A 102 7.09 -8.40 -6.32
N SER A 103 8.40 -8.42 -6.60
CA SER A 103 9.23 -9.59 -6.32
C SER A 103 9.41 -9.83 -4.82
N PRO A 104 9.69 -11.09 -4.39
CA PRO A 104 10.00 -11.39 -2.99
C PRO A 104 11.20 -10.60 -2.46
N GLY A 105 12.21 -10.34 -3.29
CA GLY A 105 13.37 -9.54 -2.91
C GLY A 105 12.99 -8.09 -2.63
N GLU A 106 12.10 -7.53 -3.44
CA GLU A 106 11.61 -6.16 -3.23
C GLU A 106 10.76 -6.06 -1.97
N ILE A 107 9.92 -7.06 -1.71
CA ILE A 107 9.14 -7.13 -0.47
C ILE A 107 10.09 -7.13 0.74
N LYS A 108 11.16 -7.92 0.68
CA LYS A 108 12.16 -7.97 1.76
C LYS A 108 12.79 -6.60 2.02
N ASP A 109 13.12 -5.88 0.95
CA ASP A 109 13.73 -4.55 1.06
C ASP A 109 12.75 -3.53 1.67
N VAL A 110 11.48 -3.61 1.28
CA VAL A 110 10.43 -2.76 1.87
C VAL A 110 10.28 -3.06 3.37
N LEU A 111 10.19 -4.33 3.74
CA LEU A 111 10.06 -4.74 5.14
C LEU A 111 11.22 -4.21 5.99
N ALA A 112 12.43 -4.16 5.44
CA ALA A 112 13.61 -3.68 6.15
C ALA A 112 13.53 -2.18 6.48
N GLN A 113 12.73 -1.41 5.76
CA GLN A 113 12.57 0.04 5.97
C GLN A 113 11.40 0.41 6.88
N LEU A 114 10.51 -0.55 7.15
CA LEU A 114 9.32 -0.28 7.95
C LEU A 114 9.57 -0.55 9.44
N PRO A 115 8.88 0.16 10.34
CA PRO A 115 8.92 -0.22 11.76
C PRO A 115 8.37 -1.62 11.93
N GLU A 116 8.83 -2.31 12.97
CA GLU A 116 8.56 -3.74 13.17
C GLU A 116 7.08 -4.10 13.10
N ASP A 117 6.22 -3.32 13.72
CA ASP A 117 4.77 -3.59 13.74
C ASP A 117 4.15 -3.46 12.35
N LEU A 118 4.55 -2.44 11.59
CA LEU A 118 4.05 -2.23 10.23
C LEU A 118 4.63 -3.28 9.28
N ALA A 119 5.90 -3.64 9.44
CA ALA A 119 6.53 -4.71 8.67
C ALA A 119 5.79 -6.04 8.91
N GLY A 120 5.43 -6.34 10.16
CA GLY A 120 4.65 -7.54 10.48
C GLY A 120 3.28 -7.53 9.81
N MET A 121 2.62 -6.40 9.77
CA MET A 121 1.32 -6.25 9.12
C MET A 121 1.42 -6.56 7.61
N LEU A 122 2.45 -6.04 6.94
CA LEU A 122 2.68 -6.33 5.53
C LEU A 122 3.05 -7.80 5.32
N ALA A 123 3.95 -8.33 6.14
CA ALA A 123 4.43 -9.70 6.00
C ALA A 123 3.31 -10.73 6.16
N GLN A 124 2.35 -10.46 7.05
CA GLN A 124 1.24 -11.38 7.36
C GLN A 124 0.01 -11.17 6.48
N ALA A 125 0.02 -10.16 5.66
CA ALA A 125 -1.14 -9.85 4.81
C ALA A 125 -1.44 -10.92 3.76
#